data_d31f2792a48647f8854e7d98ab27098b
#
_entry.id   d31f2792a48647f8854e7d98ab27098b
#
_cell.length_a   1.000
_cell.length_b   1.000
_cell.length_c   1.000
_cell.angle_alpha   90.00
_cell.angle_beta   90.00
_cell.angle_gamma   90.00
#
_symmetry.space_group_name_H-M   'P 1'
#
loop_
_entity.id
_entity.type
_entity.pdbx_description
1 polymer ?
#
loop_
_entity_poly.entity_id
_entity_poly.type
_entity_poly.pdbx_seq_one_letter_code
_entity_poly.pdbx_strand_id
1 'polypeptide(L)'
;MSGVEVKTYDMEFFCYHRDRRGSVALRDELLEEHWSYMDRYAAEMIARGPTLADDGDTPTGSVHIVDLPDPAAARAFAFDEPNYQAGVYRDVLLRRWRNALGRTMWDFPGGRTGGNRYLVLGLGTGQAADLAVPPDRDELIAYGPLLSDDGGTWLGTAALVRASDPDKARDVLTPDRYADIEVHNWVFGGRPS
;
A
#
# COMPACT_ATOMS: atom_id res chain seq x y z
N MET A 1 -29.96 18.62 -6.94
CA MET A 1 -28.80 17.74 -7.25
C MET A 1 -27.59 18.29 -6.50
N SER A 2 -27.32 17.77 -5.30
CA SER A 2 -26.12 18.15 -4.57
C SER A 2 -24.94 17.43 -5.18
N GLY A 3 -24.09 18.16 -5.89
CA GLY A 3 -22.81 17.64 -6.36
C GLY A 3 -22.00 17.25 -5.13
N VAL A 4 -21.61 15.98 -5.06
CA VAL A 4 -20.60 15.53 -4.13
C VAL A 4 -19.29 16.18 -4.60
N GLU A 5 -18.83 17.18 -3.86
CA GLU A 5 -17.54 17.80 -4.08
C GLU A 5 -16.49 16.73 -3.76
N VAL A 6 -15.89 16.15 -4.80
CA VAL A 6 -14.77 15.22 -4.62
C VAL A 6 -13.59 16.06 -4.13
N LYS A 7 -13.29 15.95 -2.84
CA LYS A 7 -12.06 16.55 -2.28
C LYS A 7 -10.88 15.82 -2.91
N THR A 8 -10.17 16.46 -3.82
CA THR A 8 -8.85 16.04 -4.26
C THR A 8 -7.83 16.67 -3.33
N TYR A 9 -7.07 15.85 -2.64
CA TYR A 9 -5.88 16.28 -1.91
C TYR A 9 -4.65 16.11 -2.81
N ASP A 10 -3.62 16.90 -2.59
CA ASP A 10 -2.44 16.92 -3.46
C ASP A 10 -1.31 16.01 -2.96
N MET A 11 -1.55 15.22 -1.91
CA MET A 11 -0.51 14.37 -1.29
C MET A 11 -1.02 12.96 -1.08
N GLU A 12 -0.38 12.01 -1.75
CA GLU A 12 -0.63 10.60 -1.51
C GLU A 12 0.41 10.03 -0.56
N PHE A 13 -0.03 9.07 0.27
CA PHE A 13 0.81 8.41 1.25
C PHE A 13 0.67 6.90 1.14
N PHE A 14 1.82 6.24 1.21
CA PHE A 14 1.92 4.80 1.36
C PHE A 14 2.10 4.48 2.85
N CYS A 15 1.22 3.64 3.38
CA CYS A 15 1.22 3.20 4.76
C CYS A 15 1.22 1.67 4.82
N TYR A 16 2.30 1.11 5.34
CA TYR A 16 2.42 -0.33 5.55
C TYR A 16 2.61 -0.63 7.03
N HIS A 17 1.53 -1.09 7.66
CA HIS A 17 1.56 -1.63 9.00
C HIS A 17 2.00 -3.08 8.94
N ARG A 18 3.05 -3.45 9.70
CA ARG A 18 3.53 -4.82 9.79
C ARG A 18 3.09 -5.45 11.10
N ASP A 19 2.50 -6.64 11.01
CA ASP A 19 1.92 -7.32 12.17
C ASP A 19 3.01 -7.78 13.15
N ARG A 20 2.68 -7.71 14.43
CA ARG A 20 3.45 -8.38 15.47
C ARG A 20 3.20 -9.87 15.38
N ARG A 21 4.24 -10.66 15.61
CA ARG A 21 4.12 -12.12 15.67
C ARG A 21 3.10 -12.52 16.73
N GLY A 22 2.17 -13.42 16.37
CA GLY A 22 1.13 -13.90 17.27
C GLY A 22 -0.09 -12.99 17.44
N SER A 23 -0.26 -11.99 16.57
CA SER A 23 -1.35 -11.02 16.66
C SER A 23 -2.59 -11.38 15.85
N VAL A 24 -2.64 -12.55 15.19
CA VAL A 24 -3.74 -12.93 14.29
C VAL A 24 -5.10 -12.89 15.00
N ALA A 25 -5.20 -13.48 16.19
CA ALA A 25 -6.46 -13.52 16.94
C ALA A 25 -6.95 -12.11 17.31
N LEU A 26 -6.05 -11.25 17.76
CA LEU A 26 -6.39 -9.86 18.10
C LEU A 26 -6.81 -9.06 16.84
N ARG A 27 -6.16 -9.32 15.72
CA ARG A 27 -6.52 -8.72 14.43
C ARG A 27 -7.93 -9.14 14.00
N ASP A 28 -8.28 -10.41 14.18
CA ASP A 28 -9.61 -10.94 13.87
C ASP A 28 -10.68 -10.32 14.76
N GLU A 29 -10.41 -10.16 16.05
CA GLU A 29 -11.33 -9.50 17.00
C GLU A 29 -11.63 -8.04 16.61
N LEU A 30 -10.65 -7.34 16.06
CA LEU A 30 -10.75 -5.92 15.69
C LEU A 30 -11.13 -5.69 14.23
N LEU A 31 -11.45 -6.74 13.48
CA LEU A 31 -11.64 -6.65 12.02
C LEU A 31 -12.73 -5.66 11.64
N GLU A 32 -13.88 -5.69 12.34
CA GLU A 32 -14.99 -4.76 12.08
C GLU A 32 -14.62 -3.31 12.43
N GLU A 33 -13.91 -3.09 13.53
CA GLU A 33 -13.46 -1.75 13.92
C GLU A 33 -12.45 -1.21 12.91
N HIS A 34 -11.53 -2.05 12.44
CA HIS A 34 -10.59 -1.71 11.39
C HIS A 34 -11.31 -1.31 10.09
N TRP A 35 -12.25 -2.11 9.62
CA TRP A 35 -13.01 -1.80 8.42
C TRP A 35 -13.81 -0.50 8.58
N SER A 36 -14.48 -0.30 9.72
CA SER A 36 -15.23 0.92 10.00
C SER A 36 -14.34 2.16 10.02
N TYR A 37 -13.10 2.02 10.54
CA TYR A 37 -12.12 3.11 10.50
C TYR A 37 -11.72 3.43 9.05
N MET A 38 -11.39 2.41 8.25
CA MET A 38 -10.98 2.60 6.85
C MET A 38 -12.11 3.10 5.96
N ASP A 39 -13.36 2.74 6.25
CA ASP A 39 -14.52 3.22 5.49
C ASP A 39 -14.68 4.74 5.57
N ARG A 40 -14.20 5.39 6.64
CA ARG A 40 -14.16 6.87 6.74
C ARG A 40 -13.26 7.52 5.70
N TYR A 41 -12.31 6.77 5.16
CA TYR A 41 -11.35 7.21 4.14
C TYR A 41 -11.64 6.64 2.76
N ALA A 42 -12.84 6.09 2.54
CA ALA A 42 -13.18 5.41 1.29
C ALA A 42 -13.00 6.29 0.06
N ALA A 43 -13.32 7.59 0.16
CA ALA A 43 -13.19 8.54 -0.94
C ALA A 43 -11.72 8.88 -1.27
N GLU A 44 -10.84 8.80 -0.29
CA GLU A 44 -9.41 9.11 -0.40
C GLU A 44 -8.55 7.87 -0.68
N MET A 45 -9.14 6.67 -0.64
CA MET A 45 -8.40 5.41 -0.78
C MET A 45 -7.99 5.13 -2.23
N ILE A 46 -6.71 4.92 -2.45
CA ILE A 46 -6.13 4.54 -3.75
C ILE A 46 -5.93 3.03 -3.81
N ALA A 47 -5.45 2.43 -2.73
CA ALA A 47 -5.32 0.98 -2.60
C ALA A 47 -5.40 0.55 -1.14
N ARG A 48 -5.90 -0.68 -0.90
CA ARG A 48 -5.95 -1.30 0.43
C ARG A 48 -5.90 -2.82 0.32
N GLY A 49 -5.25 -3.45 1.27
CA GLY A 49 -5.26 -4.90 1.37
C GLY A 49 -4.20 -5.45 2.31
N PRO A 50 -4.40 -6.68 2.82
CA PRO A 50 -3.44 -7.34 3.68
C PRO A 50 -2.26 -7.89 2.88
N THR A 51 -1.07 -7.89 3.49
CA THR A 51 0.00 -8.81 3.10
C THR A 51 -0.23 -10.15 3.80
N LEU A 52 0.19 -11.23 3.16
CA LEU A 52 -0.03 -12.59 3.61
C LEU A 52 1.30 -13.34 3.71
N ALA A 53 1.34 -14.32 4.60
CA ALA A 53 2.44 -15.27 4.69
C ALA A 53 2.49 -16.18 3.44
N ASP A 54 3.50 -17.05 3.37
CA ASP A 54 3.70 -17.97 2.24
C ASP A 54 2.55 -18.99 2.08
N ASP A 55 1.75 -19.20 3.14
CA ASP A 55 0.52 -20.02 3.07
C ASP A 55 -0.60 -19.35 2.23
N GLY A 56 -0.44 -18.08 1.89
CA GLY A 56 -1.41 -17.31 1.11
C GLY A 56 -2.68 -16.92 1.87
N ASP A 57 -2.73 -17.11 3.18
CA ASP A 57 -3.93 -16.95 3.99
C ASP A 57 -3.70 -16.15 5.29
N THR A 58 -2.60 -16.40 6.00
CA THR A 58 -2.30 -15.73 7.27
C THR A 58 -1.87 -14.29 7.05
N PRO A 59 -2.58 -13.28 7.60
CA PRO A 59 -2.17 -11.89 7.51
C PRO A 59 -0.82 -11.62 8.18
N THR A 60 -0.01 -10.80 7.54
CA THR A 60 1.31 -10.36 8.05
C THR A 60 1.44 -8.84 8.12
N GLY A 61 0.45 -8.13 7.61
CA GLY A 61 0.42 -6.68 7.60
C GLY A 61 -0.77 -6.12 6.84
N SER A 62 -0.83 -4.80 6.76
CA SER A 62 -1.87 -4.06 6.03
C SER A 62 -1.25 -2.94 5.23
N VAL A 63 -1.54 -2.91 3.94
CA VAL A 63 -1.15 -1.83 3.02
C VAL A 63 -2.34 -0.91 2.79
N HIS A 64 -2.12 0.38 2.94
CA HIS A 64 -3.06 1.43 2.55
C HIS A 64 -2.32 2.51 1.78
N ILE A 65 -2.87 2.90 0.64
CA ILE A 65 -2.41 4.06 -0.11
C ILE A 65 -3.58 5.03 -0.15
N VAL A 66 -3.36 6.25 0.36
CA VAL A 66 -4.43 7.22 0.58
C VAL A 66 -4.00 8.62 0.16
N ASP A 67 -4.96 9.40 -0.30
CA ASP A 67 -4.80 10.82 -0.63
C ASP A 67 -5.23 11.65 0.58
N LEU A 68 -4.29 12.37 1.19
CA LEU A 68 -4.51 13.14 2.43
C LEU A 68 -3.92 14.55 2.31
N PRO A 69 -4.41 15.51 3.13
CA PRO A 69 -4.00 16.90 2.96
C PRO A 69 -2.53 17.19 3.27
N ASP A 70 -1.92 16.47 4.21
CA ASP A 70 -0.58 16.75 4.69
C ASP A 70 0.03 15.57 5.47
N PRO A 71 1.34 15.61 5.83
CA PRO A 71 1.97 14.57 6.63
C PRO A 71 1.38 14.39 8.03
N ALA A 72 0.81 15.43 8.64
CA ALA A 72 0.16 15.31 9.94
C ALA A 72 -1.11 14.46 9.86
N ALA A 73 -1.93 14.66 8.81
CA ALA A 73 -3.09 13.83 8.53
C ALA A 73 -2.70 12.37 8.24
N ALA A 74 -1.58 12.16 7.54
CA ALA A 74 -1.07 10.82 7.29
C ALA A 74 -0.63 10.10 8.58
N ARG A 75 0.01 10.81 9.49
CA ARG A 75 0.35 10.26 10.83
C ARG A 75 -0.90 9.95 11.64
N ALA A 76 -1.90 10.81 11.64
CA ALA A 76 -3.18 10.53 12.30
C ALA A 76 -3.84 9.28 11.71
N PHE A 77 -3.89 9.16 10.38
CA PHE A 77 -4.39 7.96 9.70
C PHE A 77 -3.69 6.69 10.16
N ALA A 78 -2.37 6.71 10.22
CA ALA A 78 -1.56 5.53 10.54
C ALA A 78 -1.62 5.13 12.02
N PHE A 79 -1.69 6.11 12.93
CA PHE A 79 -1.51 5.88 14.37
C PHE A 79 -2.83 5.88 15.17
N ASP A 80 -3.89 6.51 14.69
CA ASP A 80 -5.22 6.45 15.31
C ASP A 80 -6.01 5.19 14.90
N GLU A 81 -5.44 4.39 14.05
CA GLU A 81 -6.01 3.15 13.52
C GLU A 81 -6.19 2.10 14.65
N PRO A 82 -7.36 1.42 14.74
CA PRO A 82 -7.69 0.53 15.87
C PRO A 82 -6.71 -0.60 16.11
N ASN A 83 -6.21 -1.26 15.06
CA ASN A 83 -5.21 -2.31 15.20
C ASN A 83 -3.88 -1.77 15.74
N TYR A 84 -3.48 -0.56 15.31
CA TYR A 84 -2.29 0.10 15.84
C TYR A 84 -2.45 0.38 17.32
N GLN A 85 -3.57 0.98 17.72
CA GLN A 85 -3.86 1.34 19.10
C GLN A 85 -3.93 0.12 20.04
N ALA A 86 -4.39 -1.01 19.53
CA ALA A 86 -4.48 -2.26 20.27
C ALA A 86 -3.16 -3.07 20.33
N GLY A 87 -2.13 -2.66 19.59
CA GLY A 87 -0.83 -3.33 19.58
C GLY A 87 -0.73 -4.53 18.65
N VAL A 88 -1.57 -4.61 17.62
CA VAL A 88 -1.49 -5.65 16.58
C VAL A 88 -0.18 -5.54 15.80
N TYR A 89 0.27 -4.31 15.55
CA TYR A 89 1.43 -4.04 14.70
C TYR A 89 2.73 -3.93 15.48
N ARG A 90 3.83 -4.38 14.88
CA ARG A 90 5.19 -4.19 15.42
C ARG A 90 5.79 -2.85 15.00
N ASP A 91 5.47 -2.39 13.79
CA ASP A 91 5.96 -1.13 13.23
C ASP A 91 5.11 -0.67 12.04
N VAL A 92 5.39 0.53 11.57
CA VAL A 92 4.71 1.17 10.45
C VAL A 92 5.74 1.81 9.52
N LEU A 93 5.68 1.51 8.24
CA LEU A 93 6.36 2.26 7.20
C LEU A 93 5.36 3.25 6.60
N LEU A 94 5.52 4.53 6.93
CA LEU A 94 4.71 5.62 6.40
C LEU A 94 5.60 6.55 5.59
N ARG A 95 5.27 6.73 4.32
CA ARG A 95 6.01 7.62 3.41
C ARG A 95 5.04 8.38 2.52
N ARG A 96 5.40 9.60 2.18
CA ARG A 96 4.78 10.26 1.03
C ARG A 96 5.06 9.43 -0.22
N TRP A 97 4.08 9.38 -1.10
CA TRP A 97 4.13 8.55 -2.30
C TRP A 97 3.48 9.30 -3.46
N ARG A 98 3.82 8.98 -4.68
CA ARG A 98 3.20 9.58 -5.86
C ARG A 98 2.59 8.50 -6.75
N ASN A 99 1.33 8.67 -7.09
CA ASN A 99 0.60 7.75 -7.96
C ASN A 99 1.06 7.91 -9.41
N ALA A 100 2.04 7.10 -9.83
CA ALA A 100 2.58 7.18 -11.19
C ALA A 100 1.63 6.61 -12.26
N LEU A 101 0.65 5.80 -11.87
CA LEU A 101 -0.36 5.24 -12.80
C LEU A 101 -1.56 6.18 -12.99
N GLY A 102 -1.82 7.08 -12.06
CA GLY A 102 -2.96 7.99 -12.09
C GLY A 102 -4.33 7.29 -11.97
N ARG A 103 -4.38 6.11 -11.34
CA ARG A 103 -5.59 5.32 -11.13
C ARG A 103 -5.59 4.64 -9.77
N THR A 104 -6.72 4.12 -9.35
CA THR A 104 -6.86 3.34 -8.11
C THR A 104 -6.80 1.84 -8.39
N MET A 105 -6.68 1.03 -7.32
CA MET A 105 -6.70 -0.43 -7.46
C MET A 105 -8.00 -0.96 -8.07
N TRP A 106 -9.10 -0.23 -7.90
CA TRP A 106 -10.41 -0.62 -8.47
C TRP A 106 -10.49 -0.46 -9.98
N ASP A 107 -9.60 0.36 -10.56
CA ASP A 107 -9.46 0.55 -12.01
C ASP A 107 -8.52 -0.49 -12.65
N PHE A 108 -7.99 -1.40 -11.86
CA PHE A 108 -7.08 -2.43 -12.34
C PHE A 108 -7.80 -3.38 -13.33
N PRO A 109 -7.31 -3.54 -14.58
CA PRO A 109 -7.97 -4.34 -15.61
C PRO A 109 -8.14 -5.81 -15.25
N GLY A 110 -7.24 -6.35 -14.40
CA GLY A 110 -7.28 -7.72 -13.93
C GLY A 110 -8.34 -8.00 -12.85
N GLY A 111 -9.12 -7.01 -12.45
CA GLY A 111 -10.16 -7.16 -11.44
C GLY A 111 -9.64 -7.42 -10.02
N ARG A 112 -10.52 -7.83 -9.13
CA ARG A 112 -10.22 -8.03 -7.70
C ARG A 112 -9.61 -9.39 -7.38
N THR A 113 -9.86 -10.39 -8.19
CA THR A 113 -9.48 -11.78 -7.97
C THR A 113 -8.76 -12.36 -9.18
N GLY A 114 -8.11 -13.50 -8.98
CA GLY A 114 -7.39 -14.20 -10.04
C GLY A 114 -5.93 -13.78 -10.17
N GLY A 115 -5.07 -14.78 -10.32
CA GLY A 115 -3.62 -14.62 -10.34
C GLY A 115 -3.01 -14.27 -8.99
N ASN A 116 -1.72 -14.48 -8.89
CA ASN A 116 -0.97 -14.09 -7.70
C ASN A 116 -0.68 -12.60 -7.71
N ARG A 117 -0.75 -11.97 -6.54
CA ARG A 117 -0.54 -10.54 -6.37
C ARG A 117 0.45 -10.29 -5.26
N TYR A 118 1.24 -9.26 -5.44
CA TYR A 118 2.36 -8.98 -4.54
C TYR A 118 2.50 -7.50 -4.25
N LEU A 119 2.89 -7.19 -3.01
CA LEU A 119 3.55 -5.95 -2.69
C LEU A 119 5.04 -6.11 -3.02
N VAL A 120 5.57 -5.21 -3.83
CA VAL A 120 7.00 -5.09 -4.08
C VAL A 120 7.48 -3.78 -3.51
N LEU A 121 8.38 -3.85 -2.54
CA LEU A 121 8.88 -2.70 -1.80
C LEU A 121 10.40 -2.59 -1.99
N GLY A 122 10.82 -1.62 -2.77
CA GLY A 122 12.23 -1.28 -2.94
C GLY A 122 12.61 -0.13 -2.03
N LEU A 123 13.58 -0.35 -1.16
CA LEU A 123 14.14 0.69 -0.28
C LEU A 123 15.38 1.29 -0.94
N GLY A 124 15.34 2.60 -1.16
CA GLY A 124 16.36 3.30 -1.92
C GLY A 124 17.63 3.57 -1.12
N THR A 125 18.65 4.03 -1.83
CA THR A 125 19.92 4.47 -1.25
C THR A 125 20.02 5.98 -1.04
N GLY A 126 18.92 6.72 -1.28
CA GLY A 126 18.89 8.19 -1.23
C GLY A 126 19.24 8.88 -2.55
N GLN A 127 19.57 8.14 -3.59
CA GLN A 127 19.80 8.68 -4.93
C GLN A 127 18.52 8.65 -5.77
N ALA A 128 18.26 9.72 -6.51
CA ALA A 128 17.11 9.77 -7.41
C ALA A 128 17.20 8.66 -8.45
N ALA A 129 16.20 7.79 -8.48
CA ALA A 129 16.04 6.80 -9.52
C ALA A 129 15.31 7.38 -10.72
N ASP A 130 15.51 6.81 -11.86
CA ASP A 130 14.61 6.99 -12.98
C ASP A 130 13.23 6.42 -12.58
N LEU A 131 12.25 7.29 -12.51
CA LEU A 131 10.89 6.97 -12.08
C LEU A 131 10.00 6.58 -13.26
N ALA A 132 10.59 6.17 -14.37
CA ALA A 132 9.84 5.66 -15.52
C ALA A 132 8.99 4.46 -15.09
N VAL A 133 7.70 4.54 -15.40
CA VAL A 133 6.78 3.43 -15.16
C VAL A 133 7.20 2.26 -16.06
N PRO A 134 7.26 1.03 -15.55
CA PRO A 134 7.53 -0.15 -16.37
C PRO A 134 6.60 -0.24 -17.57
N PRO A 135 7.06 -0.76 -18.72
CA PRO A 135 6.26 -0.81 -19.94
C PRO A 135 5.01 -1.68 -19.82
N ASP A 136 5.03 -2.73 -19.00
CA ASP A 136 3.90 -3.63 -18.78
C ASP A 136 2.97 -3.08 -17.67
N ARG A 137 2.22 -2.04 -18.01
CA ARG A 137 1.31 -1.36 -17.09
C ARG A 137 0.06 -2.17 -16.74
N ASP A 138 -0.29 -3.16 -17.56
CA ASP A 138 -1.52 -3.93 -17.37
C ASP A 138 -1.45 -4.87 -16.16
N GLU A 139 -0.24 -5.22 -15.74
CA GLU A 139 0.00 -6.02 -14.54
C GLU A 139 0.22 -5.18 -13.27
N LEU A 140 0.33 -3.85 -13.39
CA LEU A 140 0.50 -2.95 -12.26
C LEU A 140 -0.84 -2.53 -11.66
N ILE A 141 -1.03 -2.82 -10.38
CA ILE A 141 -2.20 -2.40 -9.60
C ILE A 141 -1.97 -0.99 -9.04
N ALA A 142 -0.79 -0.75 -8.47
CA ALA A 142 -0.29 0.55 -8.02
C ALA A 142 1.21 0.62 -8.23
N TYR A 143 1.74 1.79 -8.52
CA TYR A 143 3.18 2.01 -8.72
C TYR A 143 3.54 3.46 -8.44
N GLY A 144 4.57 3.67 -7.63
CA GLY A 144 5.07 5.01 -7.38
C GLY A 144 6.27 5.08 -6.45
N PRO A 145 6.97 6.23 -6.49
CA PRO A 145 8.10 6.49 -5.62
C PRO A 145 7.66 6.74 -4.17
N LEU A 146 8.45 6.22 -3.24
CA LEU A 146 8.43 6.60 -1.83
C LEU A 146 9.28 7.84 -1.65
N LEU A 147 8.73 8.86 -0.99
CA LEU A 147 9.33 10.17 -0.87
C LEU A 147 9.40 10.62 0.59
N SER A 148 10.33 11.55 0.86
CA SER A 148 10.31 12.32 2.12
C SER A 148 9.03 13.16 2.24
N ASP A 149 8.71 13.62 3.45
CA ASP A 149 7.48 14.39 3.71
C ASP A 149 7.33 15.64 2.84
N ASP A 150 8.43 16.29 2.51
CA ASP A 150 8.46 17.45 1.61
C ASP A 150 8.43 17.07 0.12
N GLY A 151 8.49 15.78 -0.19
CA GLY A 151 8.51 15.27 -1.57
C GLY A 151 9.82 15.45 -2.32
N GLY A 152 10.85 16.00 -1.65
CA GLY A 152 12.11 16.39 -2.30
C GLY A 152 13.15 15.27 -2.40
N THR A 153 13.01 14.20 -1.60
CA THR A 153 13.98 13.10 -1.57
C THR A 153 13.30 11.78 -1.92
N TRP A 154 13.86 11.09 -2.89
CA TRP A 154 13.44 9.71 -3.21
C TRP A 154 14.02 8.73 -2.18
N LEU A 155 13.15 7.89 -1.62
CA LEU A 155 13.48 6.92 -0.55
C LEU A 155 13.27 5.47 -0.99
N GLY A 156 12.68 5.26 -2.15
CA GLY A 156 12.40 3.93 -2.67
C GLY A 156 11.21 3.92 -3.62
N THR A 157 10.68 2.74 -3.87
CA THR A 157 9.49 2.54 -4.70
C THR A 157 8.59 1.50 -4.07
N ALA A 158 7.29 1.73 -4.08
CA ALA A 158 6.28 0.75 -3.68
C ALA A 158 5.36 0.44 -4.86
N ALA A 159 5.14 -0.84 -5.12
CA ALA A 159 4.27 -1.32 -6.18
C ALA A 159 3.38 -2.45 -5.67
N LEU A 160 2.14 -2.48 -6.17
CA LEU A 160 1.25 -3.63 -6.08
C LEU A 160 1.13 -4.20 -7.50
N VAL A 161 1.39 -5.48 -7.67
CA VAL A 161 1.54 -6.09 -9.00
C VAL A 161 0.94 -7.49 -9.02
N ARG A 162 0.33 -7.85 -10.16
CA ARG A 162 0.01 -9.25 -10.47
C ARG A 162 1.17 -9.87 -11.23
N ALA A 163 1.62 -11.03 -10.78
CA ALA A 163 2.72 -11.76 -11.41
C ALA A 163 2.55 -13.26 -11.21
N SER A 164 3.25 -14.09 -12.02
CA SER A 164 3.19 -15.55 -11.90
C SER A 164 3.79 -16.07 -10.59
N ASP A 165 4.81 -15.41 -10.11
CA ASP A 165 5.60 -15.80 -8.93
C ASP A 165 6.32 -14.59 -8.32
N PRO A 166 6.92 -14.73 -7.12
CA PRO A 166 7.62 -13.62 -6.46
C PRO A 166 8.81 -13.06 -7.23
N ASP A 167 9.54 -13.90 -7.97
CA ASP A 167 10.70 -13.45 -8.75
C ASP A 167 10.25 -12.54 -9.90
N LYS A 168 9.17 -12.90 -10.58
CA LYS A 168 8.55 -12.06 -11.61
C LYS A 168 7.99 -10.76 -11.05
N ALA A 169 7.41 -10.79 -9.84
CA ALA A 169 6.98 -9.58 -9.17
C ALA A 169 8.18 -8.67 -8.86
N ARG A 170 9.28 -9.24 -8.38
CA ARG A 170 10.51 -8.50 -8.08
C ARG A 170 11.10 -7.81 -9.32
N ASP A 171 10.97 -8.40 -10.48
CA ASP A 171 11.48 -7.87 -11.75
C ASP A 171 10.85 -6.51 -12.16
N VAL A 172 9.77 -6.10 -11.50
CA VAL A 172 9.17 -4.77 -11.72
C VAL A 172 10.10 -3.62 -11.29
N LEU A 173 11.03 -3.90 -10.39
CA LEU A 173 12.05 -2.97 -9.93
C LEU A 173 13.42 -3.34 -10.50
N THR A 174 14.25 -2.34 -10.77
CA THR A 174 15.65 -2.51 -11.21
C THR A 174 16.54 -2.71 -9.99
N PRO A 175 17.12 -3.91 -9.76
CA PRO A 175 17.78 -4.25 -8.50
C PRO A 175 18.89 -3.30 -8.06
N ASP A 176 19.70 -2.82 -8.99
CA ASP A 176 20.89 -2.00 -8.71
C ASP A 176 20.55 -0.62 -8.10
N ARG A 177 19.28 -0.24 -8.10
CA ARG A 177 18.82 1.07 -7.58
C ARG A 177 18.37 1.03 -6.12
N TYR A 178 18.31 -0.15 -5.53
CA TYR A 178 17.75 -0.35 -4.19
C TYR A 178 18.76 -1.05 -3.29
N ALA A 179 18.80 -0.62 -2.02
CA ALA A 179 19.56 -1.30 -0.99
C ALA A 179 18.94 -2.66 -0.64
N ASP A 180 17.62 -2.74 -0.70
CA ASP A 180 16.85 -3.95 -0.45
C ASP A 180 15.55 -3.93 -1.24
N ILE A 181 15.09 -5.13 -1.68
CA ILE A 181 13.79 -5.32 -2.32
C ILE A 181 13.06 -6.44 -1.61
N GLU A 182 11.92 -6.10 -1.00
CA GLU A 182 11.02 -7.04 -0.36
C GLU A 182 9.86 -7.38 -1.31
N VAL A 183 9.44 -8.64 -1.29
CA VAL A 183 8.25 -9.11 -2.02
C VAL A 183 7.36 -9.85 -1.03
N HIS A 184 6.12 -9.42 -0.92
CA HIS A 184 5.13 -10.01 -0.02
C HIS A 184 3.88 -10.40 -0.79
N ASN A 185 3.29 -11.55 -0.47
CA ASN A 185 1.95 -11.88 -0.96
C ASN A 185 0.96 -10.79 -0.51
N TRP A 186 0.08 -10.40 -1.40
CA TRP A 186 -0.92 -9.37 -1.15
C TRP A 186 -2.22 -9.69 -1.89
N VAL A 187 -3.34 -9.28 -1.34
CA VAL A 187 -4.66 -9.40 -1.98
C VAL A 187 -5.47 -8.11 -1.78
N PHE A 188 -6.44 -7.89 -2.63
CA PHE A 188 -7.40 -6.80 -2.44
C PHE A 188 -8.10 -6.95 -1.10
N GLY A 189 -8.13 -5.86 -0.32
CA GLY A 189 -8.76 -5.80 0.98
C GLY A 189 -10.07 -5.03 0.97
N GLY A 190 -10.62 -4.88 2.16
CA GLY A 190 -11.88 -4.23 2.42
C GLY A 190 -12.98 -5.22 2.74
N ARG A 191 -14.19 -4.68 2.94
CA ARG A 191 -15.35 -5.53 3.20
C ARG A 191 -15.63 -6.44 2.02
N PRO A 192 -16.00 -7.71 2.24
CA PRO A 192 -16.55 -8.55 1.18
C PRO A 192 -17.77 -7.87 0.56
N SER A 193 -17.88 -7.94 -0.75
CA SER A 193 -19.04 -7.44 -1.51
C SER A 193 -20.20 -8.43 -1.49
#